data_81e914505de4cd14e25903c794af4cdb
#
_entry.id   81e914505de4cd14e25903c794af4cdb
#
_cell.length_a   1.000
_cell.length_b   1.000
_cell.length_c   1.000
_cell.angle_alpha   90.00
_cell.angle_beta   90.00
_cell.angle_gamma   90.00
#
_symmetry.space_group_name_H-M   'P 1'
#
loop_
_entity.id
_entity.type
_entity.pdbx_description
1 polymer ?
#
loop_
_entity_poly.entity_id
_entity_poly.type
_entity_poly.pdbx_seq_one_letter_code
_entity_poly.pdbx_strand_id
1 'polypeptide(L)'
;MYLIDISRNGQPSYDARVNQSLDNYFVNDLKLPGHGFMFYINKPSVIIGRNQNAWAEVDIDYLHEHKIELVRRTSGGGAVYHDMGNFIFENILTDNADDFGDYAHFAEPVLKALRKLGLDVQMKENSSDLILNGKKWSGMTMFKSGQGLAAGGTIMYDLNIENAKRSLTENQLEKQKRLGVLSKRSEIVNLKDYLPDGMTMADLREYLLKEIFQVKSLDDIETYHMTDEDWQRADKRLEETYGTDAWNFGHNPGYYDYADKELSAGKLGINWTIDDGKVEHLKLNPFFKLDGDVDAIEAYLTGKKISERVVKKAVKKGHFANINPDELADFLIEKLD
;
A
#
# COMPACT_ATOMS: atom_id res chain seq x y z
N MET A 1 -19.76 4.35 -19.08
CA MET A 1 -18.44 4.31 -18.37
C MET A 1 -17.62 5.48 -18.86
N TYR A 2 -16.91 6.17 -17.99
CA TYR A 2 -16.05 7.32 -18.29
C TYR A 2 -14.65 7.11 -17.69
N LEU A 3 -13.64 7.75 -18.30
CA LEU A 3 -12.29 7.78 -17.77
C LEU A 3 -12.19 8.86 -16.68
N ILE A 4 -11.55 8.55 -15.58
CA ILE A 4 -11.21 9.56 -14.56
C ILE A 4 -9.75 9.96 -14.81
N ASP A 5 -9.55 11.23 -15.18
CA ASP A 5 -8.23 11.82 -15.29
C ASP A 5 -7.79 12.40 -13.95
N ILE A 6 -6.81 11.74 -13.34
CA ILE A 6 -6.21 12.14 -12.06
C ILE A 6 -4.94 12.97 -12.24
N SER A 7 -4.72 13.54 -13.40
CA SER A 7 -3.62 14.50 -13.59
C SER A 7 -3.94 15.83 -12.93
N ARG A 8 -2.95 16.45 -12.28
CA ARG A 8 -3.07 17.77 -11.68
C ARG A 8 -2.25 18.75 -12.52
N ASN A 9 -2.90 19.78 -13.06
CA ASN A 9 -2.28 20.71 -14.01
C ASN A 9 -1.60 20.01 -15.21
N GLY A 10 -2.23 18.95 -15.72
CA GLY A 10 -1.72 18.14 -16.83
C GLY A 10 -0.55 17.23 -16.48
N GLN A 11 -0.20 17.09 -15.20
CA GLN A 11 0.87 16.20 -14.74
C GLN A 11 0.31 15.03 -13.93
N PRO A 12 0.68 13.77 -14.25
CA PRO A 12 0.27 12.60 -13.46
C PRO A 12 0.95 12.62 -12.09
N SER A 13 0.26 12.12 -11.07
CA SER A 13 0.87 11.84 -9.77
C SER A 13 1.44 10.42 -9.75
N TYR A 14 2.69 10.30 -9.33
CA TYR A 14 3.35 9.02 -9.06
C TYR A 14 3.47 8.72 -7.57
N ASP A 15 2.92 9.57 -6.71
CA ASP A 15 2.94 9.40 -5.27
C ASP A 15 1.84 8.44 -4.82
N ALA A 16 2.23 7.31 -4.22
CA ALA A 16 1.29 6.28 -3.81
C ALA A 16 0.34 6.76 -2.70
N ARG A 17 0.76 7.68 -1.84
CA ARG A 17 -0.09 8.26 -0.78
C ARG A 17 -1.19 9.12 -1.39
N VAL A 18 -0.84 9.93 -2.40
CA VAL A 18 -1.80 10.73 -3.18
C VAL A 18 -2.79 9.80 -3.88
N ASN A 19 -2.32 8.80 -4.62
CA ASN A 19 -3.18 7.91 -5.38
C ASN A 19 -4.14 7.12 -4.45
N GLN A 20 -3.69 6.68 -3.27
CA GLN A 20 -4.56 6.04 -2.28
C GLN A 20 -5.57 7.01 -1.63
N SER A 21 -5.23 8.29 -1.50
CA SER A 21 -6.20 9.31 -1.05
C SER A 21 -7.30 9.54 -2.08
N LEU A 22 -6.95 9.48 -3.38
CA LEU A 22 -7.90 9.59 -4.49
C LEU A 22 -8.86 8.39 -4.55
N ASP A 23 -8.37 7.16 -4.42
CA ASP A 23 -9.24 5.97 -4.37
C ASP A 23 -10.31 6.11 -3.27
N ASN A 24 -9.90 6.56 -2.10
CA ASN A 24 -10.82 6.77 -0.98
C ASN A 24 -11.77 7.95 -1.22
N TYR A 25 -11.27 9.04 -1.79
CA TYR A 25 -12.08 10.20 -2.17
C TYR A 25 -13.19 9.81 -3.15
N PHE A 26 -12.86 9.09 -4.21
CA PHE A 26 -13.82 8.70 -5.24
C PHE A 26 -14.95 7.84 -4.68
N VAL A 27 -14.64 6.91 -3.79
CA VAL A 27 -15.66 6.03 -3.20
C VAL A 27 -16.57 6.75 -2.21
N ASN A 28 -16.03 7.71 -1.43
CA ASN A 28 -16.77 8.31 -0.33
C ASN A 28 -17.40 9.66 -0.67
N ASP A 29 -16.77 10.46 -1.52
CA ASP A 29 -17.17 11.87 -1.71
C ASP A 29 -17.58 12.22 -3.14
N LEU A 30 -17.00 11.57 -4.15
CA LEU A 30 -17.34 11.82 -5.54
C LEU A 30 -18.79 11.41 -5.79
N LYS A 31 -19.59 12.33 -6.37
CA LYS A 31 -21.04 12.13 -6.62
C LYS A 31 -21.32 12.01 -8.12
N LEU A 32 -20.46 11.36 -8.87
CA LEU A 32 -20.68 11.12 -10.29
C LEU A 32 -21.37 9.76 -10.48
N PRO A 33 -22.59 9.72 -11.04
CA PRO A 33 -23.28 8.46 -11.28
C PRO A 33 -22.58 7.63 -12.37
N GLY A 34 -22.78 6.32 -12.29
CA GLY A 34 -22.27 5.38 -13.27
C GLY A 34 -20.89 4.82 -12.94
N HIS A 35 -20.15 4.40 -13.96
CA HIS A 35 -18.92 3.64 -13.80
C HIS A 35 -17.72 4.46 -14.30
N GLY A 36 -16.89 4.89 -13.35
CA GLY A 36 -15.58 5.50 -13.60
C GLY A 36 -14.48 4.44 -13.75
N PHE A 37 -13.51 4.72 -14.58
CA PHE A 37 -12.32 3.89 -14.76
C PHE A 37 -11.07 4.76 -14.75
N MET A 38 -9.99 4.33 -14.14
CA MET A 38 -8.73 5.06 -14.16
C MET A 38 -7.52 4.13 -14.25
N PHE A 39 -6.41 4.70 -14.76
CA PHE A 39 -5.08 4.12 -14.67
C PHE A 39 -4.15 5.07 -13.94
N TYR A 40 -3.31 4.52 -13.06
CA TYR A 40 -2.22 5.27 -12.43
C TYR A 40 -0.97 4.43 -12.24
N ILE A 41 0.15 5.10 -11.97
CA ILE A 41 1.45 4.50 -11.71
C ILE A 41 1.94 5.06 -10.37
N ASN A 42 2.60 4.22 -9.58
CA ASN A 42 3.29 4.65 -8.37
C ASN A 42 4.80 4.57 -8.56
N LYS A 43 5.53 5.54 -8.02
CA LYS A 43 6.97 5.40 -7.76
C LYS A 43 7.21 4.21 -6.81
N PRO A 44 8.47 3.72 -6.66
CA PRO A 44 8.75 2.58 -5.80
C PRO A 44 8.08 2.68 -4.44
N SER A 45 7.15 1.76 -4.19
CA SER A 45 6.35 1.73 -2.97
C SER A 45 5.84 0.32 -2.65
N VAL A 46 5.66 0.04 -1.38
CA VAL A 46 4.94 -1.15 -0.91
C VAL A 46 3.56 -0.72 -0.43
N ILE A 47 2.53 -1.33 -1.00
CA ILE A 47 1.14 -1.08 -0.61
C ILE A 47 0.65 -2.24 0.24
N ILE A 48 0.47 -2.00 1.54
CA ILE A 48 -0.08 -3.01 2.46
C ILE A 48 -1.59 -2.89 2.57
N GLY A 49 -2.25 -4.03 2.82
CA GLY A 49 -3.69 -4.06 3.06
C GLY A 49 -4.07 -3.42 4.39
N ARG A 50 -5.31 -2.92 4.49
CA ARG A 50 -5.83 -2.24 5.70
C ARG A 50 -5.53 -2.97 7.00
N ASN A 51 -5.69 -4.31 7.01
CA ASN A 51 -5.63 -5.13 8.22
C ASN A 51 -4.34 -5.95 8.31
N GLN A 52 -3.25 -5.47 7.69
CA GLN A 52 -1.94 -6.12 7.77
C GLN A 52 -1.06 -5.47 8.83
N ASN A 53 -0.26 -6.31 9.50
CA ASN A 53 0.86 -5.85 10.31
C ASN A 53 2.07 -5.61 9.40
N ALA A 54 2.45 -4.34 9.23
CA ALA A 54 3.57 -3.96 8.37
C ALA A 54 4.87 -4.69 8.77
N TRP A 55 5.14 -4.82 10.06
CA TRP A 55 6.34 -5.45 10.60
C TRP A 55 6.48 -6.94 10.23
N ALA A 56 5.36 -7.62 9.98
CA ALA A 56 5.34 -9.03 9.59
C ALA A 56 5.48 -9.24 8.07
N GLU A 57 5.13 -8.23 7.28
CA GLU A 57 4.90 -8.37 5.85
C GLU A 57 6.02 -7.82 4.97
N VAL A 58 6.83 -6.88 5.49
CA VAL A 58 7.82 -6.15 4.72
C VAL A 58 9.16 -6.04 5.46
N ASP A 59 10.24 -5.91 4.70
CA ASP A 59 11.56 -5.58 5.20
C ASP A 59 11.68 -4.05 5.31
N ILE A 60 11.37 -3.51 6.49
CA ILE A 60 11.36 -2.06 6.73
C ILE A 60 12.74 -1.43 6.50
N ASP A 61 13.81 -2.09 6.90
CA ASP A 61 15.18 -1.58 6.72
C ASP A 61 15.51 -1.46 5.23
N TYR A 62 15.14 -2.49 4.44
CA TYR A 62 15.31 -2.45 2.99
C TYR A 62 14.50 -1.31 2.36
N LEU A 63 13.26 -1.07 2.82
CA LEU A 63 12.45 0.03 2.31
C LEU A 63 13.13 1.39 2.57
N HIS A 64 13.64 1.61 3.80
CA HIS A 64 14.31 2.86 4.16
C HIS A 64 15.60 3.06 3.34
N GLU A 65 16.45 2.02 3.23
CA GLU A 65 17.70 2.08 2.48
C GLU A 65 17.49 2.43 1.00
N HIS A 66 16.41 1.90 0.39
CA HIS A 66 16.12 2.06 -1.03
C HIS A 66 15.09 3.16 -1.31
N LYS A 67 14.67 3.92 -0.29
CA LYS A 67 13.66 5.00 -0.40
C LYS A 67 12.36 4.51 -1.03
N ILE A 68 11.93 3.29 -0.66
CA ILE A 68 10.68 2.69 -1.06
C ILE A 68 9.62 3.10 -0.04
N GLU A 69 8.54 3.74 -0.47
CA GLU A 69 7.49 4.18 0.45
C GLU A 69 6.64 3.02 0.93
N LEU A 70 6.27 3.04 2.21
CA LEU A 70 5.22 2.18 2.76
C LEU A 70 3.91 2.96 2.78
N VAL A 71 2.88 2.40 2.16
CA VAL A 71 1.54 3.01 2.11
C VAL A 71 0.49 1.96 2.45
N ARG A 72 -0.40 2.30 3.37
CA ARG A 72 -1.55 1.46 3.74
C ARG A 72 -2.77 1.87 2.93
N ARG A 73 -3.34 0.92 2.19
CA ARG A 73 -4.59 1.15 1.44
C ARG A 73 -5.83 0.91 2.30
N THR A 74 -6.98 1.41 1.85
CA THR A 74 -8.29 1.19 2.51
C THR A 74 -8.79 -0.23 2.33
N SER A 75 -8.49 -0.86 1.19
CA SER A 75 -8.93 -2.23 0.90
C SER A 75 -8.13 -3.29 1.66
N GLY A 76 -8.69 -4.48 1.79
CA GLY A 76 -8.04 -5.64 2.39
C GLY A 76 -7.01 -6.32 1.46
N GLY A 77 -6.61 -7.53 1.84
CA GLY A 77 -5.68 -8.34 1.06
C GLY A 77 -4.22 -8.23 1.50
N GLY A 78 -3.31 -8.83 0.73
CA GLY A 78 -1.87 -8.90 1.01
C GLY A 78 -1.08 -7.68 0.55
N ALA A 79 0.18 -7.61 0.95
CA ALA A 79 1.12 -6.58 0.53
C ALA A 79 1.57 -6.80 -0.91
N VAL A 80 1.72 -5.70 -1.65
CA VAL A 80 2.21 -5.67 -3.04
C VAL A 80 3.30 -4.60 -3.19
N TYR A 81 4.21 -4.82 -4.12
CA TYR A 81 5.21 -3.84 -4.51
C TYR A 81 4.80 -3.17 -5.82
N HIS A 82 4.98 -1.87 -5.91
CA HIS A 82 4.75 -1.05 -7.09
C HIS A 82 6.02 -0.30 -7.46
N ASP A 83 6.23 -0.10 -8.76
CA ASP A 83 7.24 0.81 -9.31
C ASP A 83 6.80 1.33 -10.69
N MET A 84 7.70 2.00 -11.38
CA MET A 84 7.42 2.57 -12.71
C MET A 84 7.21 1.51 -13.81
N GLY A 85 7.43 0.23 -13.51
CA GLY A 85 7.23 -0.90 -14.44
C GLY A 85 5.86 -1.57 -14.31
N ASN A 86 4.99 -1.07 -13.44
CA ASN A 86 3.60 -1.51 -13.37
C ASN A 86 2.64 -0.32 -13.31
N PHE A 87 1.43 -0.53 -13.77
CA PHE A 87 0.34 0.42 -13.56
C PHE A 87 -0.87 -0.27 -12.95
N ILE A 88 -1.72 0.53 -12.35
CA ILE A 88 -2.90 0.08 -11.65
C ILE A 88 -4.11 0.48 -12.47
N PHE A 89 -5.05 -0.45 -12.65
CA PHE A 89 -6.39 -0.15 -13.13
C PHE A 89 -7.38 -0.16 -11.97
N GLU A 90 -8.29 0.79 -11.97
CA GLU A 90 -9.30 0.90 -10.92
C GLU A 90 -10.66 1.23 -11.53
N ASN A 91 -11.67 0.49 -11.12
CA ASN A 91 -13.08 0.74 -11.41
C ASN A 91 -13.70 1.43 -10.20
N ILE A 92 -14.40 2.53 -10.43
CA ILE A 92 -15.03 3.34 -9.39
C ILE A 92 -16.53 3.42 -9.67
N LEU A 93 -17.35 2.95 -8.72
CA LEU A 93 -18.79 3.15 -8.71
C LEU A 93 -19.15 3.96 -7.47
N THR A 94 -19.92 5.02 -7.63
CA THR A 94 -20.25 5.92 -6.52
C THR A 94 -21.67 5.72 -5.98
N ASP A 95 -22.51 5.00 -6.71
CA ASP A 95 -23.95 4.85 -6.48
C ASP A 95 -24.44 3.40 -6.50
N ASN A 96 -23.55 2.44 -6.77
CA ASN A 96 -23.88 1.02 -6.79
C ASN A 96 -22.70 0.16 -6.30
N ALA A 97 -22.90 -0.55 -5.20
CA ALA A 97 -21.93 -1.49 -4.65
C ALA A 97 -22.43 -2.94 -4.65
N ASP A 98 -23.41 -3.28 -5.48
CA ASP A 98 -24.03 -4.61 -5.51
C ASP A 98 -23.06 -5.67 -6.00
N ASP A 99 -22.13 -5.30 -6.90
CA ASP A 99 -21.09 -6.20 -7.44
C ASP A 99 -19.89 -6.37 -6.50
N PHE A 100 -19.98 -5.94 -5.24
CA PHE A 100 -18.90 -6.14 -4.27
C PHE A 100 -18.62 -7.63 -4.05
N GLY A 101 -17.38 -8.04 -4.36
CA GLY A 101 -16.93 -9.45 -4.30
C GLY A 101 -16.86 -10.13 -5.66
N ASP A 102 -17.48 -9.56 -6.70
CA ASP A 102 -17.37 -10.08 -8.07
C ASP A 102 -16.09 -9.55 -8.77
N TYR A 103 -14.96 -10.12 -8.42
CA TYR A 103 -13.68 -9.78 -9.05
C TYR A 103 -13.65 -10.09 -10.54
N ALA A 104 -14.39 -11.12 -10.98
CA ALA A 104 -14.40 -11.53 -12.38
C ALA A 104 -15.05 -10.48 -13.26
N HIS A 105 -16.16 -9.89 -12.80
CA HIS A 105 -16.83 -8.79 -13.48
C HIS A 105 -15.88 -7.63 -13.80
N PHE A 106 -15.13 -7.19 -12.81
CA PHE A 106 -14.20 -6.03 -12.94
C PHE A 106 -12.89 -6.36 -13.66
N ALA A 107 -12.46 -7.64 -13.66
CA ALA A 107 -11.28 -8.08 -14.38
C ALA A 107 -11.54 -8.31 -15.88
N GLU A 108 -12.75 -8.74 -16.25
CA GLU A 108 -13.05 -9.25 -17.60
C GLU A 108 -12.74 -8.25 -18.72
N PRO A 109 -12.98 -6.92 -18.61
CA PRO A 109 -12.60 -5.98 -19.66
C PRO A 109 -11.09 -6.00 -19.98
N VAL A 110 -10.24 -6.05 -18.93
CA VAL A 110 -8.78 -6.12 -19.08
C VAL A 110 -8.36 -7.50 -19.63
N LEU A 111 -8.90 -8.59 -19.08
CA LEU A 111 -8.62 -9.94 -19.53
C LEU A 111 -8.99 -10.13 -21.02
N LYS A 112 -10.16 -9.64 -21.42
CA LYS A 112 -10.63 -9.70 -22.81
C LYS A 112 -9.70 -8.94 -23.75
N ALA A 113 -9.24 -7.76 -23.37
CA ALA A 113 -8.29 -6.98 -24.16
C ALA A 113 -6.95 -7.70 -24.31
N LEU A 114 -6.38 -8.25 -23.23
CA LEU A 114 -5.12 -8.99 -23.28
C LEU A 114 -5.23 -10.31 -24.08
N ARG A 115 -6.37 -11.01 -24.00
CA ARG A 115 -6.61 -12.20 -24.84
C ARG A 115 -6.65 -11.88 -26.34
N LYS A 116 -7.14 -10.69 -26.73
CA LYS A 116 -7.07 -10.23 -28.12
C LYS A 116 -5.65 -9.98 -28.61
N LEU A 117 -4.70 -9.70 -27.70
CA LEU A 117 -3.26 -9.65 -28.00
C LEU A 117 -2.62 -11.04 -28.04
N GLY A 118 -3.39 -12.10 -27.84
CA GLY A 118 -2.89 -13.48 -27.90
C GLY A 118 -2.37 -14.02 -26.55
N LEU A 119 -2.54 -13.30 -25.43
CA LEU A 119 -2.12 -13.78 -24.11
C LEU A 119 -3.18 -14.73 -23.52
N ASP A 120 -2.74 -15.91 -23.03
CA ASP A 120 -3.61 -16.84 -22.30
C ASP A 120 -3.75 -16.43 -20.83
N VAL A 121 -4.41 -15.29 -20.61
CA VAL A 121 -4.65 -14.73 -19.27
C VAL A 121 -6.01 -15.14 -18.73
N GLN A 122 -6.06 -15.43 -17.44
CA GLN A 122 -7.28 -15.84 -16.76
C GLN A 122 -7.26 -15.44 -15.27
N MET A 123 -8.41 -15.44 -14.64
CA MET A 123 -8.51 -15.37 -13.19
C MET A 123 -8.20 -16.74 -12.61
N LYS A 124 -7.41 -16.77 -11.54
CA LYS A 124 -7.13 -17.98 -10.79
C LYS A 124 -8.37 -18.39 -9.99
N GLU A 125 -8.71 -19.67 -10.05
CA GLU A 125 -9.87 -20.21 -9.35
C GLU A 125 -9.80 -19.92 -7.83
N ASN A 126 -10.93 -19.49 -7.26
CA ASN A 126 -11.07 -19.12 -5.83
C ASN A 126 -10.04 -18.11 -5.34
N SER A 127 -9.67 -17.17 -6.19
CA SER A 127 -8.66 -16.15 -5.90
C SER A 127 -9.01 -14.83 -6.60
N SER A 128 -8.45 -13.71 -6.14
CA SER A 128 -8.44 -12.43 -6.84
C SER A 128 -7.16 -12.21 -7.67
N ASP A 129 -6.35 -13.26 -7.87
CA ASP A 129 -5.15 -13.20 -8.69
C ASP A 129 -5.48 -13.45 -10.16
N LEU A 130 -4.87 -12.66 -11.06
CA LEU A 130 -4.88 -12.90 -12.50
C LEU A 130 -3.56 -13.55 -12.89
N ILE A 131 -3.65 -14.63 -13.68
CA ILE A 131 -2.52 -15.47 -14.00
C ILE A 131 -2.28 -15.60 -15.51
N LEU A 132 -1.03 -15.81 -15.86
CA LEU A 132 -0.52 -16.17 -17.18
C LEU A 132 0.45 -17.34 -17.00
N ASN A 133 0.20 -18.46 -17.69
CA ASN A 133 1.01 -19.68 -17.54
C ASN A 133 1.19 -20.13 -16.07
N GLY A 134 0.14 -20.01 -15.26
CA GLY A 134 0.15 -20.38 -13.84
C GLY A 134 0.82 -19.39 -12.89
N LYS A 135 1.48 -18.33 -13.41
CA LYS A 135 2.13 -17.29 -12.61
C LYS A 135 1.27 -16.03 -12.54
N LYS A 136 1.33 -15.34 -11.41
CA LYS A 136 0.55 -14.12 -11.16
C LYS A 136 1.17 -12.94 -11.90
N TRP A 137 0.37 -12.23 -12.70
CA TRP A 137 0.72 -10.94 -13.31
C TRP A 137 -0.10 -9.78 -12.75
N SER A 138 -1.17 -10.07 -11.99
CA SER A 138 -1.99 -9.08 -11.30
C SER A 138 -2.55 -9.65 -10.01
N GLY A 139 -2.73 -8.81 -9.02
CA GLY A 139 -3.56 -9.06 -7.85
C GLY A 139 -4.62 -8.00 -7.76
N MET A 140 -5.88 -8.41 -7.56
CA MET A 140 -7.00 -7.49 -7.42
C MET A 140 -7.41 -7.31 -5.97
N THR A 141 -8.00 -6.17 -5.70
CA THR A 141 -8.60 -5.84 -4.41
C THR A 141 -9.87 -5.03 -4.61
N MET A 142 -10.73 -5.03 -3.61
CA MET A 142 -11.94 -4.22 -3.58
C MET A 142 -12.16 -3.62 -2.20
N PHE A 143 -12.80 -2.47 -2.16
CA PHE A 143 -13.45 -2.00 -0.94
C PHE A 143 -14.75 -1.26 -1.27
N LYS A 144 -15.65 -1.24 -0.32
CA LYS A 144 -16.89 -0.47 -0.42
C LYS A 144 -17.12 0.40 0.80
N SER A 145 -17.81 1.51 0.58
CA SER A 145 -18.28 2.41 1.63
C SER A 145 -19.64 2.94 1.24
N GLY A 146 -20.67 2.59 1.99
CA GLY A 146 -22.04 2.88 1.60
C GLY A 146 -22.38 2.25 0.25
N GLN A 147 -22.75 3.07 -0.72
CA GLN A 147 -23.02 2.67 -2.11
C GLN A 147 -21.82 2.85 -3.04
N GLY A 148 -20.70 3.38 -2.52
CA GLY A 148 -19.47 3.50 -3.28
C GLY A 148 -18.65 2.23 -3.27
N LEU A 149 -18.03 1.90 -4.40
CA LEU A 149 -17.17 0.72 -4.61
C LEU A 149 -15.95 1.10 -5.42
N ALA A 150 -14.79 0.65 -4.99
CA ALA A 150 -13.58 0.59 -5.80
C ALA A 150 -13.16 -0.87 -6.01
N ALA A 151 -12.81 -1.21 -7.25
CA ALA A 151 -12.37 -2.56 -7.63
C ALA A 151 -11.26 -2.47 -8.68
N GLY A 152 -10.07 -2.93 -8.35
CA GLY A 152 -8.95 -2.82 -9.26
C GLY A 152 -7.81 -3.77 -8.96
N GLY A 153 -6.77 -3.62 -9.75
CA GLY A 153 -5.59 -4.46 -9.64
C GLY A 153 -4.38 -3.88 -10.36
N THR A 154 -3.26 -4.54 -10.18
CA THR A 154 -2.00 -4.19 -10.84
C THR A 154 -1.93 -4.76 -12.25
N ILE A 155 -1.19 -4.13 -13.15
CA ILE A 155 -0.73 -4.71 -14.41
C ILE A 155 0.79 -4.67 -14.39
N MET A 156 1.41 -5.83 -14.11
CA MET A 156 2.86 -5.98 -14.05
C MET A 156 3.41 -6.06 -15.47
N TYR A 157 3.77 -4.88 -16.04
CA TYR A 157 4.35 -4.81 -17.37
C TYR A 157 5.85 -5.19 -17.35
N ASP A 158 6.66 -4.48 -16.56
CA ASP A 158 8.12 -4.64 -16.41
C ASP A 158 8.55 -4.29 -14.97
N LEU A 159 7.81 -4.83 -14.00
CA LEU A 159 8.07 -4.63 -12.57
C LEU A 159 9.45 -5.16 -12.18
N ASN A 160 10.18 -4.44 -11.34
CA ASN A 160 11.41 -4.96 -10.76
C ASN A 160 11.11 -6.08 -9.74
N ILE A 161 11.17 -7.33 -10.23
CA ILE A 161 10.83 -8.53 -9.43
C ILE A 161 11.79 -8.71 -8.26
N GLU A 162 13.05 -8.32 -8.39
CA GLU A 162 14.04 -8.45 -7.30
C GLU A 162 13.72 -7.48 -6.16
N ASN A 163 13.46 -6.21 -6.48
CA ASN A 163 13.01 -5.24 -5.48
C ASN A 163 11.70 -5.70 -4.82
N ALA A 164 10.76 -6.24 -5.59
CA ALA A 164 9.51 -6.77 -5.04
C ALA A 164 9.76 -7.88 -4.02
N LYS A 165 10.64 -8.85 -4.34
CA LYS A 165 10.99 -9.95 -3.44
C LYS A 165 11.67 -9.45 -2.17
N ARG A 166 12.62 -8.52 -2.29
CA ARG A 166 13.38 -7.98 -1.16
C ARG A 166 12.46 -7.15 -0.25
N SER A 167 11.69 -6.23 -0.83
CA SER A 167 10.75 -5.38 -0.07
C SER A 167 9.70 -6.18 0.69
N LEU A 168 9.23 -7.29 0.10
CA LEU A 168 8.19 -8.15 0.66
C LEU A 168 8.75 -9.35 1.43
N THR A 169 9.98 -9.25 1.93
CA THR A 169 10.58 -10.28 2.80
C THR A 169 9.86 -10.25 4.16
N GLU A 170 9.31 -11.41 4.54
CA GLU A 170 8.53 -11.56 5.76
C GLU A 170 9.42 -11.67 7.00
N ASN A 171 9.10 -10.93 8.05
CA ASN A 171 9.69 -11.13 9.36
C ASN A 171 8.99 -12.31 10.07
N GLN A 172 9.70 -13.43 10.20
CA GLN A 172 9.13 -14.67 10.74
C GLN A 172 8.75 -14.56 12.23
N LEU A 173 9.47 -13.77 13.03
CA LEU A 173 9.15 -13.56 14.45
C LEU A 173 7.85 -12.78 14.61
N GLU A 174 7.69 -11.70 13.84
CA GLU A 174 6.44 -10.92 13.83
C GLU A 174 5.28 -11.76 13.27
N LYS A 175 5.51 -12.52 12.22
CA LYS A 175 4.49 -13.39 11.61
C LYS A 175 3.97 -14.46 12.56
N GLN A 176 4.83 -14.98 13.46
CA GLN A 176 4.42 -15.96 14.49
C GLN A 176 3.43 -15.38 15.50
N LYS A 177 3.41 -14.08 15.73
CA LYS A 177 2.42 -13.40 16.59
C LYS A 177 1.01 -13.48 16.02
N ARG A 178 0.85 -13.78 14.72
CA ARG A 178 -0.43 -13.89 13.99
C ARG A 178 -1.32 -12.65 14.11
N LEU A 179 -0.70 -11.48 14.17
CA LEU A 179 -1.39 -10.20 14.20
C LEU A 179 -1.78 -9.78 12.79
N GLY A 180 -3.07 -9.59 12.55
CA GLY A 180 -3.59 -9.14 11.27
C GLY A 180 -3.64 -10.21 10.17
N VAL A 181 -3.92 -9.73 8.95
CA VAL A 181 -4.04 -10.56 7.75
C VAL A 181 -2.65 -10.80 7.15
N LEU A 182 -2.31 -12.06 6.90
CA LEU A 182 -1.04 -12.43 6.29
C LEU A 182 -1.16 -12.51 4.77
N SER A 183 -0.12 -12.10 4.06
CA SER A 183 -0.01 -12.25 2.61
C SER A 183 0.13 -13.71 2.20
N LYS A 184 -0.50 -14.06 1.07
CA LYS A 184 -0.22 -15.32 0.35
C LYS A 184 0.71 -14.99 -0.80
N ARG A 185 1.97 -15.40 -0.71
CA ARG A 185 2.97 -15.16 -1.75
C ARG A 185 2.72 -16.07 -2.96
N SER A 186 2.89 -15.52 -4.15
CA SER A 186 2.74 -16.22 -5.42
C SER A 186 3.98 -15.96 -6.29
N GLU A 187 4.31 -16.89 -7.17
CA GLU A 187 5.27 -16.62 -8.22
C GLU A 187 4.67 -15.60 -9.19
N ILE A 188 5.42 -14.55 -9.48
CA ILE A 188 4.98 -13.44 -10.32
C ILE A 188 5.67 -13.44 -11.67
N VAL A 189 5.03 -12.82 -12.67
CA VAL A 189 5.53 -12.67 -14.04
C VAL A 189 5.17 -11.29 -14.57
N ASN A 190 6.08 -10.71 -15.36
CA ASN A 190 5.82 -9.51 -16.14
C ASN A 190 5.16 -9.87 -17.47
N LEU A 191 4.26 -9.01 -17.95
CA LEU A 191 3.58 -9.21 -19.26
C LEU A 191 4.48 -8.87 -20.44
N LYS A 192 5.49 -8.02 -20.28
CA LYS A 192 6.36 -7.50 -21.34
C LYS A 192 6.89 -8.60 -22.26
N ASP A 193 7.32 -9.73 -21.69
CA ASP A 193 7.93 -10.84 -22.42
C ASP A 193 6.92 -11.66 -23.26
N TYR A 194 5.63 -11.37 -23.10
CA TYR A 194 4.51 -12.07 -23.78
C TYR A 194 3.73 -11.15 -24.71
N LEU A 195 4.05 -9.87 -24.71
CA LEU A 195 3.41 -8.86 -25.57
C LEU A 195 4.10 -8.81 -26.95
N PRO A 196 3.45 -8.25 -27.97
CA PRO A 196 4.09 -8.01 -29.27
C PRO A 196 5.40 -7.25 -29.14
N ASP A 197 6.39 -7.64 -29.97
CA ASP A 197 7.72 -7.02 -29.96
C ASP A 197 7.65 -5.49 -30.06
N GLY A 198 8.38 -4.82 -29.16
CA GLY A 198 8.46 -3.36 -29.12
C GLY A 198 7.26 -2.65 -28.50
N MET A 199 6.20 -3.35 -28.08
CA MET A 199 5.08 -2.73 -27.39
C MET A 199 5.54 -2.15 -26.04
N THR A 200 5.50 -0.84 -25.91
CA THR A 200 5.83 -0.14 -24.65
C THR A 200 4.67 -0.21 -23.66
N MET A 201 4.95 0.15 -22.39
CA MET A 201 3.89 0.26 -21.38
C MET A 201 2.85 1.34 -21.74
N ALA A 202 3.28 2.40 -22.41
CA ALA A 202 2.38 3.45 -22.90
C ALA A 202 1.46 2.91 -24.01
N ASP A 203 2.03 2.14 -24.95
CA ASP A 203 1.24 1.49 -26.02
C ASP A 203 0.24 0.50 -25.46
N LEU A 204 0.65 -0.30 -24.47
CA LEU A 204 -0.26 -1.24 -23.80
C LEU A 204 -1.41 -0.49 -23.09
N ARG A 205 -1.11 0.59 -22.36
CA ARG A 205 -2.11 1.40 -21.70
C ARG A 205 -3.10 2.01 -22.69
N GLU A 206 -2.61 2.58 -23.79
CA GLU A 206 -3.46 3.15 -24.85
C GLU A 206 -4.35 2.05 -25.48
N TYR A 207 -3.77 0.90 -25.81
CA TYR A 207 -4.48 -0.23 -26.34
C TYR A 207 -5.60 -0.70 -25.39
N LEU A 208 -5.28 -0.89 -24.11
CA LEU A 208 -6.27 -1.30 -23.10
C LEU A 208 -7.41 -0.29 -22.97
N LEU A 209 -7.13 1.01 -22.96
CA LEU A 209 -8.16 2.04 -22.92
C LEU A 209 -9.09 1.95 -24.14
N LYS A 210 -8.53 1.83 -25.35
CA LYS A 210 -9.35 1.70 -26.57
C LYS A 210 -10.23 0.46 -26.54
N GLU A 211 -9.70 -0.67 -26.09
CA GLU A 211 -10.46 -1.92 -26.00
C GLU A 211 -11.54 -1.90 -24.92
N ILE A 212 -11.23 -1.36 -23.73
CA ILE A 212 -12.15 -1.28 -22.59
C ILE A 212 -13.31 -0.34 -22.91
N PHE A 213 -13.02 0.83 -23.51
CA PHE A 213 -14.02 1.84 -23.86
C PHE A 213 -14.67 1.58 -25.25
N GLN A 214 -14.15 0.63 -26.01
CA GLN A 214 -14.62 0.28 -27.36
C GLN A 214 -14.58 1.47 -28.33
N VAL A 215 -13.52 2.25 -28.29
CA VAL A 215 -13.29 3.43 -29.13
C VAL A 215 -12.08 3.27 -30.04
N LYS A 216 -11.99 4.09 -31.10
CA LYS A 216 -10.85 4.09 -32.02
C LYS A 216 -9.79 5.11 -31.64
N SER A 217 -10.16 6.21 -31.01
CA SER A 217 -9.26 7.24 -30.49
C SER A 217 -9.46 7.43 -29.00
N LEU A 218 -8.41 7.82 -28.27
CA LEU A 218 -8.54 8.21 -26.87
C LEU A 218 -9.40 9.48 -26.72
N ASP A 219 -9.43 10.34 -27.73
CA ASP A 219 -10.24 11.56 -27.73
C ASP A 219 -11.77 11.27 -27.76
N ASP A 220 -12.15 10.05 -28.14
CA ASP A 220 -13.55 9.61 -28.13
C ASP A 220 -14.02 9.13 -26.72
N ILE A 221 -13.12 9.06 -25.75
CA ILE A 221 -13.44 8.63 -24.39
C ILE A 221 -14.03 9.79 -23.60
N GLU A 222 -15.26 9.63 -23.11
CA GLU A 222 -15.81 10.55 -22.13
C GLU A 222 -14.90 10.56 -20.89
N THR A 223 -14.34 11.74 -20.57
CA THR A 223 -13.35 11.89 -19.51
C THR A 223 -13.80 12.88 -18.45
N TYR A 224 -13.80 12.45 -17.21
CA TYR A 224 -14.00 13.33 -16.06
C TYR A 224 -12.64 13.88 -15.61
N HIS A 225 -12.50 15.18 -15.66
CA HIS A 225 -11.35 15.90 -15.13
C HIS A 225 -11.65 16.39 -13.72
N MET A 226 -10.81 16.06 -12.76
CA MET A 226 -10.97 16.52 -11.39
C MET A 226 -10.94 18.03 -11.30
N THR A 227 -11.92 18.58 -10.58
CA THR A 227 -12.04 20.01 -10.28
C THR A 227 -11.11 20.42 -9.15
N ASP A 228 -10.92 21.71 -8.94
CA ASP A 228 -10.17 22.23 -7.79
C ASP A 228 -10.82 21.82 -6.45
N GLU A 229 -12.15 21.69 -6.39
CA GLU A 229 -12.86 21.21 -5.20
C GLU A 229 -12.56 19.74 -4.92
N ASP A 230 -12.51 18.88 -5.95
CA ASP A 230 -12.12 17.48 -5.82
C ASP A 230 -10.72 17.35 -5.26
N TRP A 231 -9.77 18.12 -5.81
CA TRP A 231 -8.39 18.15 -5.33
C TRP A 231 -8.29 18.63 -3.89
N GLN A 232 -9.00 19.67 -3.49
CA GLN A 232 -9.01 20.14 -2.09
C GLN A 232 -9.49 19.07 -1.13
N ARG A 233 -10.52 18.29 -1.51
CA ARG A 233 -11.04 17.19 -0.68
C ARG A 233 -10.06 16.02 -0.63
N ALA A 234 -9.42 15.68 -1.74
CA ALA A 234 -8.39 14.65 -1.80
C ALA A 234 -7.15 15.03 -0.99
N ASP A 235 -6.68 16.28 -1.11
CA ASP A 235 -5.56 16.83 -0.33
C ASP A 235 -5.84 16.78 1.18
N LYS A 236 -7.05 17.13 1.59
CA LYS A 236 -7.47 17.01 3.00
C LYS A 236 -7.36 15.56 3.50
N ARG A 237 -7.80 14.57 2.71
CA ARG A 237 -7.65 13.15 3.07
C ARG A 237 -6.19 12.71 3.11
N LEU A 238 -5.37 13.25 2.20
CA LEU A 238 -3.93 13.02 2.23
C LEU A 238 -3.32 13.54 3.54
N GLU A 239 -3.60 14.79 3.91
CA GLU A 239 -3.08 15.42 5.13
C GLU A 239 -3.56 14.72 6.41
N GLU A 240 -4.84 14.37 6.50
CA GLU A 240 -5.44 13.80 7.70
C GLU A 240 -5.22 12.29 7.85
N THR A 241 -4.92 11.58 6.76
CA THR A 241 -4.86 10.12 6.77
C THR A 241 -3.66 9.58 5.98
N TYR A 242 -3.74 9.54 4.65
CA TYR A 242 -2.81 8.75 3.81
C TYR A 242 -1.39 9.29 3.80
N GLY A 243 -1.19 10.60 4.01
CA GLY A 243 0.11 11.23 4.16
C GLY A 243 0.76 11.02 5.53
N THR A 244 0.01 10.49 6.51
CA THR A 244 0.49 10.37 7.90
C THR A 244 1.16 9.03 8.18
N ASP A 245 2.18 9.05 9.03
CA ASP A 245 2.79 7.80 9.51
C ASP A 245 1.89 7.08 10.52
N ALA A 246 1.03 7.81 11.22
CA ALA A 246 0.00 7.23 12.07
C ALA A 246 -0.91 6.27 11.29
N TRP A 247 -1.29 6.59 10.06
CA TRP A 247 -2.04 5.68 9.21
C TRP A 247 -1.17 4.55 8.65
N ASN A 248 -0.03 4.89 8.05
CA ASN A 248 0.77 3.94 7.31
C ASN A 248 1.50 2.93 8.22
N PHE A 249 2.05 3.39 9.34
CA PHE A 249 2.80 2.59 10.31
C PHE A 249 2.06 2.38 11.62
N GLY A 250 1.23 3.33 12.06
CA GLY A 250 0.54 3.27 13.34
C GLY A 250 -0.65 2.32 13.34
N HIS A 251 -1.35 2.19 12.23
CA HIS A 251 -2.56 1.36 12.12
C HIS A 251 -2.23 -0.13 11.90
N ASN A 252 -1.46 -0.73 12.83
CA ASN A 252 -1.11 -2.15 12.77
C ASN A 252 -1.98 -2.97 13.72
N PRO A 253 -2.59 -4.09 13.26
CA PRO A 253 -3.33 -4.99 14.13
C PRO A 253 -2.49 -5.49 15.31
N GLY A 254 -3.05 -5.48 16.51
CA GLY A 254 -2.37 -5.87 17.75
C GLY A 254 -1.52 -4.77 18.39
N TYR A 255 -1.39 -3.62 17.74
CA TYR A 255 -0.76 -2.42 18.31
C TYR A 255 -1.83 -1.33 18.32
N TYR A 256 -2.28 -0.92 19.50
CA TYR A 256 -3.42 0.00 19.63
C TYR A 256 -3.03 1.47 19.67
N ASP A 257 -1.79 1.76 20.07
CA ASP A 257 -1.27 3.11 20.19
C ASP A 257 -0.10 3.35 19.25
N TYR A 258 0.04 4.60 18.80
CA TYR A 258 1.16 5.05 17.97
C TYR A 258 1.56 6.46 18.37
N ALA A 259 2.86 6.71 18.39
CA ALA A 259 3.44 8.05 18.45
C ALA A 259 4.73 8.11 17.63
N ASP A 260 5.08 9.31 17.19
CA ASP A 260 6.40 9.59 16.64
C ASP A 260 6.99 10.88 17.21
N LYS A 261 8.30 11.02 17.12
CA LYS A 261 9.04 12.19 17.55
C LYS A 261 10.30 12.37 16.71
N GLU A 262 10.60 13.63 16.39
CA GLU A 262 11.88 14.02 15.83
C GLU A 262 12.91 14.04 16.94
N LEU A 263 13.88 13.14 16.88
CA LEU A 263 15.03 13.07 17.78
C LEU A 263 16.25 13.70 17.10
N SER A 264 17.31 13.95 17.85
CA SER A 264 18.56 14.52 17.31
C SER A 264 19.17 13.69 16.16
N ALA A 265 18.92 12.39 16.14
CA ALA A 265 19.38 11.44 15.13
C ALA A 265 18.43 11.28 13.93
N GLY A 266 17.18 11.74 14.05
CA GLY A 266 16.12 11.62 13.06
C GLY A 266 14.80 11.18 13.67
N LYS A 267 13.79 11.00 12.83
CA LYS A 267 12.44 10.64 13.26
C LYS A 267 12.36 9.19 13.75
N LEU A 268 11.78 8.99 14.94
CA LEU A 268 11.47 7.67 15.51
C LEU A 268 9.96 7.54 15.74
N GLY A 269 9.35 6.50 15.17
CA GLY A 269 7.99 6.08 15.49
C GLY A 269 7.98 4.93 16.51
N ILE A 270 6.94 4.84 17.30
CA ILE A 270 6.68 3.70 18.17
C ILE A 270 5.23 3.25 18.07
N ASN A 271 5.03 1.93 18.05
CA ASN A 271 3.73 1.28 18.19
C ASN A 271 3.72 0.46 19.47
N TRP A 272 2.64 0.52 20.26
CA TRP A 272 2.57 -0.28 21.49
C TRP A 272 1.16 -0.68 21.86
N THR A 273 1.08 -1.64 22.78
CA THR A 273 -0.12 -2.01 23.52
C THR A 273 0.29 -2.24 24.96
N ILE A 274 -0.45 -1.64 25.87
CA ILE A 274 -0.31 -1.86 27.31
C ILE A 274 -1.56 -2.56 27.80
N ASP A 275 -1.38 -3.71 28.47
CA ASP A 275 -2.44 -4.46 29.14
C ASP A 275 -2.06 -4.68 30.61
N ASP A 276 -3.02 -4.45 31.52
CA ASP A 276 -2.82 -4.52 32.99
C ASP A 276 -1.53 -3.78 33.46
N GLY A 277 -1.24 -2.63 32.83
CA GLY A 277 -0.06 -1.79 33.13
C GLY A 277 1.27 -2.43 32.71
N LYS A 278 1.26 -3.43 31.85
CA LYS A 278 2.45 -4.04 31.24
C LYS A 278 2.47 -3.85 29.74
N VAL A 279 3.63 -3.68 29.20
CA VAL A 279 3.83 -3.67 27.74
C VAL A 279 3.54 -5.08 27.21
N GLU A 280 2.46 -5.24 26.46
CA GLU A 280 2.12 -6.48 25.78
C GLU A 280 2.86 -6.58 24.45
N HIS A 281 2.79 -5.50 23.67
CA HIS A 281 3.47 -5.37 22.39
C HIS A 281 4.18 -4.01 22.31
N LEU A 282 5.36 -3.99 21.75
CA LEU A 282 6.13 -2.78 21.45
C LEU A 282 6.89 -2.97 20.13
N LYS A 283 6.90 -1.94 19.30
CA LYS A 283 7.71 -1.87 18.09
C LYS A 283 8.27 -0.46 17.93
N LEU A 284 9.59 -0.36 17.78
CA LEU A 284 10.27 0.88 17.45
C LEU A 284 10.54 0.93 15.95
N ASN A 285 10.27 2.07 15.33
CA ASN A 285 10.47 2.29 13.90
C ASN A 285 11.33 3.53 13.66
N PRO A 286 12.66 3.40 13.60
CA PRO A 286 13.53 4.49 13.18
C PRO A 286 13.36 4.74 11.67
N PHE A 287 13.10 5.99 11.26
CA PHE A 287 13.05 6.44 9.86
C PHE A 287 14.44 6.86 9.35
N PHE A 288 15.48 6.42 10.00
CA PHE A 288 16.90 6.70 9.69
C PHE A 288 17.71 5.44 9.97
N LYS A 289 18.93 5.39 9.40
CA LYS A 289 19.84 4.29 9.68
C LYS A 289 20.28 4.35 11.15
N LEU A 290 19.81 3.39 11.92
CA LEU A 290 20.15 3.25 13.32
C LEU A 290 21.40 2.40 13.49
N ASP A 291 22.31 2.84 14.37
CA ASP A 291 23.46 2.07 14.81
C ASP A 291 23.21 1.58 16.24
N GLY A 292 22.60 0.39 16.35
CA GLY A 292 22.16 -0.20 17.61
C GLY A 292 21.08 -1.26 17.41
N ASP A 293 20.58 -1.81 18.52
CA ASP A 293 19.64 -2.94 18.56
C ASP A 293 18.31 -2.53 19.19
N VAL A 294 17.32 -2.22 18.35
CA VAL A 294 15.94 -1.92 18.80
C VAL A 294 15.24 -3.16 19.34
N ASP A 295 15.51 -4.35 18.77
CA ASP A 295 14.86 -5.59 19.19
C ASP A 295 15.24 -5.93 20.65
N ALA A 296 16.44 -5.57 21.08
CA ALA A 296 16.86 -5.72 22.48
C ALA A 296 16.04 -4.85 23.45
N ILE A 297 15.63 -3.64 23.04
CA ILE A 297 14.74 -2.78 23.84
C ILE A 297 13.34 -3.39 23.88
N GLU A 298 12.79 -3.74 22.73
CA GLU A 298 11.44 -4.31 22.57
C GLU A 298 11.30 -5.59 23.41
N ALA A 299 12.24 -6.52 23.26
CA ALA A 299 12.26 -7.76 24.04
C ALA A 299 12.40 -7.50 25.54
N TYR A 300 13.18 -6.49 25.93
CA TYR A 300 13.36 -6.20 27.35
C TYR A 300 12.12 -5.56 27.99
N LEU A 301 11.41 -4.68 27.28
CA LEU A 301 10.23 -3.98 27.79
C LEU A 301 8.97 -4.86 27.79
N THR A 302 8.85 -5.78 26.84
CA THR A 302 7.68 -6.68 26.74
C THR A 302 7.50 -7.47 28.04
N GLY A 303 6.27 -7.51 28.54
CA GLY A 303 5.85 -8.14 29.79
C GLY A 303 6.17 -7.34 31.05
N LYS A 304 6.75 -6.14 30.96
CA LYS A 304 7.11 -5.32 32.12
C LYS A 304 6.15 -4.16 32.32
N LYS A 305 5.97 -3.82 33.60
CA LYS A 305 5.39 -2.53 34.00
C LYS A 305 6.40 -1.43 33.73
N ILE A 306 5.94 -0.33 33.16
CA ILE A 306 6.79 0.81 32.82
C ILE A 306 7.17 1.56 34.08
N SER A 307 8.40 2.01 34.09
CA SER A 307 8.96 2.98 35.04
C SER A 307 10.25 3.53 34.44
N GLU A 308 10.64 4.72 34.83
CA GLU A 308 11.87 5.38 34.40
C GLU A 308 13.11 4.43 34.49
N ARG A 309 13.21 3.71 35.60
CA ARG A 309 14.30 2.73 35.81
C ARG A 309 14.29 1.60 34.80
N VAL A 310 13.10 1.09 34.44
CA VAL A 310 12.95 -0.02 33.49
C VAL A 310 13.28 0.46 32.08
N VAL A 311 12.78 1.63 31.67
CA VAL A 311 13.05 2.21 30.34
C VAL A 311 14.54 2.54 30.18
N LYS A 312 15.18 3.21 31.14
CA LYS A 312 16.62 3.51 31.09
C LYS A 312 17.48 2.25 31.00
N LYS A 313 17.06 1.15 31.63
CA LYS A 313 17.73 -0.14 31.46
C LYS A 313 17.52 -0.74 30.07
N ALA A 314 16.33 -0.61 29.49
CA ALA A 314 16.04 -1.07 28.16
C ALA A 314 16.91 -0.34 27.11
N VAL A 315 16.93 0.99 27.17
CA VAL A 315 17.72 1.84 26.27
C VAL A 315 19.21 1.47 26.29
N LYS A 316 19.76 1.18 27.47
CA LYS A 316 21.17 0.72 27.59
C LYS A 316 21.44 -0.60 26.87
N LYS A 317 20.41 -1.46 26.70
CA LYS A 317 20.57 -2.74 25.97
C LYS A 317 20.64 -2.58 24.48
N GLY A 318 20.12 -1.48 23.94
CA GLY A 318 20.19 -1.17 22.52
C GLY A 318 21.58 -0.79 22.03
N HIS A 319 22.52 -0.44 22.92
CA HIS A 319 23.92 -0.10 22.59
C HIS A 319 24.05 0.89 21.42
N PHE A 320 23.21 1.92 21.39
CA PHE A 320 23.17 2.90 20.30
C PHE A 320 24.44 3.76 20.24
N ALA A 321 24.99 3.90 19.03
CA ALA A 321 26.12 4.78 18.78
C ALA A 321 25.68 6.15 18.24
N ASN A 322 24.51 6.22 17.58
CA ASN A 322 24.06 7.42 16.86
C ASN A 322 22.74 8.02 17.38
N ILE A 323 22.24 7.60 18.54
CA ILE A 323 21.10 8.21 19.21
C ILE A 323 21.45 8.61 20.65
N ASN A 324 20.94 9.74 21.10
CA ASN A 324 21.10 10.13 22.50
C ASN A 324 20.22 9.22 23.40
N PRO A 325 20.84 8.43 24.32
CA PRO A 325 20.10 7.50 25.17
C PRO A 325 19.06 8.17 26.09
N ASP A 326 19.36 9.37 26.58
CA ASP A 326 18.45 10.10 27.47
C ASP A 326 17.24 10.62 26.68
N GLU A 327 17.46 11.15 25.47
CA GLU A 327 16.37 11.61 24.59
C GLU A 327 15.43 10.46 24.19
N LEU A 328 15.97 9.28 23.89
CA LEU A 328 15.18 8.08 23.62
C LEU A 328 14.44 7.60 24.87
N ALA A 329 15.08 7.62 26.02
CA ALA A 329 14.44 7.21 27.27
C ALA A 329 13.30 8.14 27.64
N ASP A 330 13.48 9.44 27.51
CA ASP A 330 12.44 10.45 27.80
C ASP A 330 11.22 10.28 26.89
N PHE A 331 11.44 10.02 25.59
CA PHE A 331 10.35 9.77 24.65
C PHE A 331 9.59 8.50 24.99
N LEU A 332 10.28 7.40 25.30
CA LEU A 332 9.64 6.14 25.69
C LEU A 332 8.89 6.26 27.02
N ILE A 333 9.42 7.00 28.00
CA ILE A 333 8.74 7.25 29.30
C ILE A 333 7.47 8.06 29.04
N GLU A 334 7.57 9.16 28.28
CA GLU A 334 6.44 10.03 27.98
C GLU A 334 5.25 9.27 27.35
N LYS A 335 5.52 8.26 26.53
CA LYS A 335 4.49 7.54 25.75
C LYS A 335 4.02 6.24 26.38
N LEU A 336 4.85 5.58 27.17
CA LEU A 336 4.53 4.27 27.74
C LEU A 336 4.06 4.35 29.20
N ASP A 337 4.18 5.50 29.89
CA ASP A 337 3.70 5.73 31.26
C ASP A 337 2.24 6.20 31.21
#